data_bf08d07955c5a82d2e2954948fc323cf
#
_entry.id   bf08d07955c5a82d2e2954948fc323cf
#
_cell.length_a   1.000
_cell.length_b   1.000
_cell.length_c   1.000
_cell.angle_alpha   90.00
_cell.angle_beta   90.00
_cell.angle_gamma   90.00
#
_symmetry.space_group_name_H-M   'P 1'
#
loop_
_entity.id
_entity.type
_entity.pdbx_description
1 polymer ?
#
loop_
_entity_poly.entity_id
_entity_poly.type
_entity_poly.pdbx_seq_one_letter_code
_entity_poly.pdbx_strand_id
1 'polypeptide(L)'
;MEKITSKNRRHSSTKILGIVLGIILALYTLSLFFMIAWGMMTSVKHRLDFIRNIIGFPGNGYGWQWNNYVTAFNSFSVTVESGAGFRTVLLGEMFLNSVLYALGCAIASTTCACFMSYLTARFPYKFSKVVYAIVIVAMIVPIVGNLPSEIQMSRMFGLFDTFYGIWIMKANFLGMYFLVFYAVFRGVPKDYAEAAKIDGAGNFTVLFRIMMPMV
;
A
#
# COMPACT_ATOMS: atom_id res chain seq x y z
N MET A 1 20.59 51.25 4.05
CA MET A 1 19.49 50.93 4.99
C MET A 1 18.30 50.21 4.34
N GLU A 2 18.04 50.39 3.08
CA GLU A 2 16.88 49.83 2.36
C GLU A 2 16.88 48.27 2.19
N LYS A 3 18.04 47.66 2.05
CA LYS A 3 18.19 46.18 1.90
C LYS A 3 17.84 45.38 3.19
N ILE A 4 17.98 45.99 4.36
CA ILE A 4 17.73 45.32 5.65
C ILE A 4 16.23 45.29 5.95
N THR A 5 15.49 46.30 5.55
CA THR A 5 14.03 46.40 5.72
C THR A 5 13.28 45.43 4.80
N SER A 6 13.75 45.21 3.58
CA SER A 6 13.13 44.26 2.63
C SER A 6 13.28 42.79 3.07
N LYS A 7 14.40 42.44 3.68
CA LYS A 7 14.67 41.07 4.17
C LYS A 7 13.77 40.73 5.39
N ASN A 8 13.53 41.71 6.28
CA ASN A 8 12.67 41.50 7.44
C ASN A 8 11.18 41.39 7.06
N ARG A 9 10.69 42.18 6.07
CA ARG A 9 9.33 42.05 5.56
C ARG A 9 9.06 40.69 4.90
N ARG A 10 10.00 40.17 4.12
CA ARG A 10 9.89 38.87 3.46
C ARG A 10 9.84 37.70 4.46
N HIS A 11 10.59 37.81 5.55
CA HIS A 11 10.61 36.81 6.62
C HIS A 11 9.32 36.81 7.46
N SER A 12 8.71 37.99 7.65
CA SER A 12 7.41 38.14 8.34
C SER A 12 6.27 37.56 7.48
N SER A 13 6.25 37.84 6.17
CA SER A 13 5.22 37.31 5.24
C SER A 13 5.22 35.82 5.13
N THR A 14 6.41 35.18 5.09
CA THR A 14 6.52 33.71 5.05
C THR A 14 6.07 33.06 6.36
N LYS A 15 6.30 33.70 7.52
CA LYS A 15 5.79 33.23 8.81
C LYS A 15 4.26 33.31 8.87
N ILE A 16 3.67 34.41 8.45
CA ILE A 16 2.21 34.60 8.41
C ILE A 16 1.57 33.56 7.48
N LEU A 17 2.12 33.37 6.27
CA LEU A 17 1.67 32.35 5.33
C LEU A 17 1.75 30.94 5.94
N GLY A 18 2.84 30.61 6.63
CA GLY A 18 3.01 29.33 7.32
C GLY A 18 1.97 29.10 8.42
N ILE A 19 1.66 30.13 9.21
CA ILE A 19 0.63 30.07 10.24
C ILE A 19 -0.76 29.84 9.60
N VAL A 20 -1.10 30.63 8.57
CA VAL A 20 -2.40 30.49 7.88
C VAL A 20 -2.56 29.10 7.28
N LEU A 21 -1.53 28.59 6.56
CA LEU A 21 -1.53 27.22 6.03
C LEU A 21 -1.65 26.19 7.15
N GLY A 22 -0.93 26.38 8.26
CA GLY A 22 -1.01 25.51 9.43
C GLY A 22 -2.42 25.45 10.02
N ILE A 23 -3.10 26.60 10.15
CA ILE A 23 -4.49 26.65 10.63
C ILE A 23 -5.43 25.92 9.67
N ILE A 24 -5.30 26.14 8.36
CA ILE A 24 -6.13 25.48 7.35
C ILE A 24 -5.94 23.94 7.42
N LEU A 25 -4.69 23.48 7.50
CA LEU A 25 -4.37 22.05 7.62
C LEU A 25 -4.89 21.47 8.94
N ALA A 26 -4.79 22.21 10.05
CA ALA A 26 -5.33 21.77 11.33
C ALA A 26 -6.86 21.64 11.30
N LEU A 27 -7.56 22.61 10.73
CA LEU A 27 -9.02 22.55 10.55
C LEU A 27 -9.43 21.37 9.65
N TYR A 28 -8.71 21.16 8.57
CA TYR A 28 -8.94 20.01 7.69
C TYR A 28 -8.72 18.68 8.44
N THR A 29 -7.63 18.57 9.19
CA THR A 29 -7.35 17.36 9.99
C THR A 29 -8.42 17.13 11.05
N LEU A 30 -8.85 18.19 11.76
CA LEU A 30 -9.94 18.12 12.74
C LEU A 30 -11.26 17.65 12.09
N SER A 31 -11.56 18.11 10.88
CA SER A 31 -12.77 17.67 10.16
C SER A 31 -12.75 16.16 9.86
N LEU A 32 -11.58 15.59 9.51
CA LEU A 32 -11.42 14.15 9.29
C LEU A 32 -11.61 13.36 10.60
N PHE A 33 -11.00 13.82 11.69
CA PHE A 33 -11.20 13.19 13.01
C PHE A 33 -12.66 13.25 13.47
N PHE A 34 -13.33 14.38 13.21
CA PHE A 34 -14.76 14.48 13.51
C PHE A 34 -15.60 13.43 12.78
N MET A 35 -15.32 13.19 11.48
CA MET A 35 -16.04 12.17 10.70
C MET A 35 -15.83 10.76 11.29
N ILE A 36 -14.60 10.42 11.68
CA ILE A 36 -14.29 9.13 12.31
C ILE A 36 -15.00 9.00 13.66
N ALA A 37 -14.90 10.02 14.51
CA ALA A 37 -15.55 10.03 15.83
C ALA A 37 -17.07 9.95 15.73
N TRP A 38 -17.66 10.67 14.78
CA TRP A 38 -19.08 10.61 14.50
C TRP A 38 -19.50 9.23 13.98
N GLY A 39 -18.71 8.61 13.09
CA GLY A 39 -18.93 7.25 12.61
C GLY A 39 -18.89 6.23 13.74
N MET A 40 -17.89 6.31 14.63
CA MET A 40 -17.80 5.45 15.82
C MET A 40 -18.99 5.63 16.76
N MET A 41 -19.40 6.89 17.02
CA MET A 41 -20.56 7.19 17.85
C MET A 41 -21.85 6.64 17.23
N THR A 42 -22.05 6.80 15.94
CA THR A 42 -23.28 6.36 15.26
C THR A 42 -23.34 4.83 15.13
N SER A 43 -22.20 4.13 15.07
CA SER A 43 -22.18 2.66 15.00
C SER A 43 -22.82 1.97 16.20
N VAL A 44 -22.79 2.61 17.36
CA VAL A 44 -23.40 2.10 18.60
C VAL A 44 -24.81 2.65 18.88
N LYS A 45 -25.42 3.34 17.91
CA LYS A 45 -26.81 3.84 18.03
C LYS A 45 -27.82 2.78 17.64
N HIS A 46 -28.98 2.86 18.26
CA HIS A 46 -30.16 2.15 17.79
C HIS A 46 -30.66 2.80 16.48
N ARG A 47 -31.21 2.03 15.56
CA ARG A 47 -31.67 2.51 14.24
C ARG A 47 -32.67 3.67 14.35
N LEU A 48 -33.63 3.60 15.28
CA LEU A 48 -34.64 4.65 15.47
C LEU A 48 -34.04 5.91 16.12
N ASP A 49 -33.04 5.75 16.99
CA ASP A 49 -32.32 6.88 17.57
C ASP A 49 -31.49 7.61 16.51
N PHE A 50 -30.84 6.86 15.62
CA PHE A 50 -30.11 7.47 14.50
C PHE A 50 -30.99 8.32 13.58
N ILE A 51 -32.21 7.83 13.25
CA ILE A 51 -33.16 8.56 12.39
C ILE A 51 -33.62 9.87 13.07
N ARG A 52 -33.83 9.85 14.39
CA ARG A 52 -34.34 11.01 15.15
C ARG A 52 -33.24 12.01 15.56
N ASN A 53 -32.04 11.51 15.78
CA ASN A 53 -30.91 12.29 16.28
C ASN A 53 -29.63 11.85 15.56
N ILE A 54 -29.33 12.41 14.40
CA ILE A 54 -28.21 12.01 13.54
C ILE A 54 -26.87 12.37 14.20
N ILE A 55 -26.74 13.55 14.78
CA ILE A 55 -25.45 14.12 15.23
C ILE A 55 -25.19 13.90 16.72
N GLY A 56 -26.24 13.91 17.57
CA GLY A 56 -26.09 13.84 19.04
C GLY A 56 -25.67 12.45 19.54
N PHE A 57 -25.40 12.33 20.83
CA PHE A 57 -25.01 11.08 21.48
C PHE A 57 -26.18 10.05 21.49
N PRO A 58 -25.86 8.75 21.56
CA PRO A 58 -26.87 7.70 21.78
C PRO A 58 -27.72 7.99 23.03
N GLY A 59 -29.05 7.98 22.87
CA GLY A 59 -29.95 8.33 23.97
C GLY A 59 -31.37 7.94 23.64
N ASN A 60 -32.33 8.84 23.92
CA ASN A 60 -33.75 8.67 23.61
C ASN A 60 -34.38 7.37 24.11
N GLY A 61 -33.90 6.81 25.22
CA GLY A 61 -34.40 5.57 25.81
C GLY A 61 -33.83 4.27 25.22
N TYR A 62 -33.00 4.32 24.18
CA TYR A 62 -32.46 3.12 23.53
C TYR A 62 -31.09 2.68 24.06
N GLY A 63 -30.33 3.58 24.71
CA GLY A 63 -28.97 3.30 25.21
C GLY A 63 -27.94 2.98 24.13
N TRP A 64 -26.77 2.55 24.57
CA TRP A 64 -25.66 2.18 23.70
C TRP A 64 -25.81 0.74 23.20
N GLN A 65 -25.85 0.56 21.88
CA GLN A 65 -26.10 -0.72 21.22
C GLN A 65 -24.80 -1.40 20.77
N TRP A 66 -24.01 -1.89 21.70
CA TRP A 66 -22.78 -2.64 21.40
C TRP A 66 -23.03 -3.92 20.59
N ASN A 67 -24.23 -4.47 20.72
CA ASN A 67 -24.65 -5.65 19.97
C ASN A 67 -24.71 -5.45 18.46
N ASN A 68 -24.70 -4.20 18.00
CA ASN A 68 -24.63 -3.90 16.57
C ASN A 68 -23.40 -4.51 15.91
N TYR A 69 -22.25 -4.55 16.61
CA TYR A 69 -21.04 -5.17 16.09
C TYR A 69 -21.18 -6.69 15.96
N VAL A 70 -21.77 -7.34 16.94
CA VAL A 70 -22.03 -8.80 16.89
C VAL A 70 -22.99 -9.11 15.74
N THR A 71 -24.05 -8.33 15.63
CA THR A 71 -25.03 -8.47 14.52
C THR A 71 -24.36 -8.24 13.16
N ALA A 72 -23.51 -7.21 13.04
CA ALA A 72 -22.78 -6.94 11.81
C ALA A 72 -21.87 -8.11 11.43
N PHE A 73 -21.10 -8.65 12.39
CA PHE A 73 -20.23 -9.79 12.15
C PHE A 73 -20.99 -11.03 11.67
N ASN A 74 -22.15 -11.31 12.26
CA ASN A 74 -22.93 -12.48 11.94
C ASN A 74 -23.78 -12.31 10.67
N SER A 75 -24.19 -11.07 10.37
CA SER A 75 -25.05 -10.78 9.20
C SER A 75 -24.27 -10.45 7.94
N PHE A 76 -22.97 -10.09 8.07
CA PHE A 76 -22.15 -9.75 6.93
C PHE A 76 -21.64 -11.03 6.26
N SER A 77 -22.33 -11.42 5.20
CA SER A 77 -22.01 -12.62 4.44
C SER A 77 -22.20 -12.38 2.95
N VAL A 78 -21.41 -13.05 2.13
CA VAL A 78 -21.51 -13.02 0.66
C VAL A 78 -21.69 -14.45 0.18
N THR A 79 -22.69 -14.64 -0.69
CA THR A 79 -22.89 -15.93 -1.35
C THR A 79 -22.02 -15.97 -2.61
N VAL A 80 -21.10 -16.92 -2.65
CA VAL A 80 -20.22 -17.16 -3.81
C VAL A 80 -20.59 -18.47 -4.48
N GLU A 81 -20.47 -18.51 -5.79
CA GLU A 81 -20.63 -19.74 -6.57
C GLU A 81 -19.33 -20.58 -6.40
N SER A 82 -19.50 -21.81 -5.97
CA SER A 82 -18.44 -22.82 -5.88
C SER A 82 -18.81 -23.97 -6.81
N GLY A 83 -17.84 -24.66 -7.35
CA GLY A 83 -18.08 -25.77 -8.31
C GLY A 83 -19.07 -26.85 -7.87
N ALA A 84 -19.43 -26.88 -6.57
CA ALA A 84 -20.44 -27.76 -5.97
C ALA A 84 -21.78 -27.07 -5.65
N GLY A 85 -21.96 -25.76 -6.00
CA GLY A 85 -23.15 -24.98 -5.69
C GLY A 85 -22.84 -23.63 -5.04
N PHE A 86 -23.82 -23.05 -4.36
CA PHE A 86 -23.65 -21.77 -3.65
C PHE A 86 -23.13 -21.99 -2.23
N ARG A 87 -22.10 -21.25 -1.88
CA ARG A 87 -21.52 -21.23 -0.53
C ARG A 87 -21.60 -19.83 0.05
N THR A 88 -22.01 -19.74 1.31
CA THR A 88 -22.03 -18.47 2.05
C THR A 88 -20.70 -18.29 2.78
N VAL A 89 -20.02 -17.20 2.49
CA VAL A 89 -18.74 -16.80 3.11
C VAL A 89 -19.02 -15.73 4.15
N LEU A 90 -18.60 -15.97 5.39
CA LEU A 90 -18.76 -15.06 6.52
C LEU A 90 -17.66 -14.02 6.57
N LEU A 91 -17.90 -12.90 7.28
CA LEU A 91 -16.95 -11.78 7.43
C LEU A 91 -15.55 -12.23 7.89
N GLY A 92 -15.46 -13.17 8.83
CA GLY A 92 -14.16 -13.67 9.32
C GLY A 92 -13.32 -14.34 8.21
N GLU A 93 -13.95 -15.15 7.38
CA GLU A 93 -13.29 -15.78 6.23
C GLU A 93 -12.88 -14.74 5.17
N MET A 94 -13.75 -13.77 4.90
CA MET A 94 -13.47 -12.68 3.96
C MET A 94 -12.28 -11.84 4.43
N PHE A 95 -12.21 -11.56 5.73
CA PHE A 95 -11.10 -10.83 6.33
C PHE A 95 -9.78 -11.61 6.22
N LEU A 96 -9.80 -12.91 6.56
CA LEU A 96 -8.63 -13.77 6.43
C LEU A 96 -8.14 -13.83 4.97
N ASN A 97 -9.06 -14.01 4.02
CA ASN A 97 -8.75 -14.02 2.60
C ASN A 97 -8.14 -12.69 2.14
N SER A 98 -8.66 -11.56 2.63
CA SER A 98 -8.12 -10.23 2.33
C SER A 98 -6.70 -10.05 2.89
N VAL A 99 -6.43 -10.54 4.09
CA VAL A 99 -5.10 -10.51 4.71
C VAL A 99 -4.12 -11.38 3.92
N LEU A 100 -4.50 -12.61 3.58
CA LEU A 100 -3.66 -13.52 2.76
C LEU A 100 -3.38 -12.94 1.37
N TYR A 101 -4.41 -12.36 0.73
CA TYR A 101 -4.25 -11.65 -0.53
C TYR A 101 -3.25 -10.50 -0.41
N ALA A 102 -3.46 -9.60 0.55
CA ALA A 102 -2.65 -8.39 0.71
C ALA A 102 -1.19 -8.72 1.05
N LEU A 103 -0.96 -9.61 2.03
CA LEU A 103 0.38 -10.01 2.43
C LEU A 103 1.12 -10.74 1.31
N GLY A 104 0.48 -11.70 0.66
CA GLY A 104 1.12 -12.44 -0.41
C GLY A 104 1.45 -11.58 -1.63
N CYS A 105 0.54 -10.70 -2.04
CA CYS A 105 0.81 -9.73 -3.12
C CYS A 105 1.93 -8.75 -2.76
N ALA A 106 1.94 -8.23 -1.53
CA ALA A 106 2.97 -7.32 -1.06
C ALA A 106 4.36 -7.99 -1.04
N ILE A 107 4.45 -9.19 -0.48
CA ILE A 107 5.70 -9.96 -0.44
C ILE A 107 6.17 -10.29 -1.87
N ALA A 108 5.29 -10.81 -2.72
CA ALA A 108 5.63 -11.23 -4.07
C ALA A 108 6.13 -10.04 -4.93
N SER A 109 5.38 -8.93 -4.94
CA SER A 109 5.74 -7.74 -5.74
C SER A 109 7.01 -7.07 -5.24
N THR A 110 7.14 -6.88 -3.92
CA THR A 110 8.31 -6.23 -3.32
C THR A 110 9.57 -7.07 -3.51
N THR A 111 9.48 -8.38 -3.29
CA THR A 111 10.60 -9.30 -3.47
C THR A 111 11.06 -9.31 -4.93
N CYS A 112 10.14 -9.44 -5.88
CA CYS A 112 10.45 -9.43 -7.30
C CYS A 112 11.13 -8.12 -7.72
N ALA A 113 10.57 -6.98 -7.34
CA ALA A 113 11.14 -5.67 -7.64
C ALA A 113 12.53 -5.48 -6.98
N CYS A 114 12.71 -5.91 -5.73
CA CYS A 114 13.97 -5.82 -5.00
C CYS A 114 15.06 -6.67 -5.67
N PHE A 115 14.77 -7.93 -6.04
CA PHE A 115 15.72 -8.81 -6.72
C PHE A 115 16.16 -8.23 -8.08
N MET A 116 15.20 -7.85 -8.90
CA MET A 116 15.50 -7.32 -10.24
C MET A 116 16.26 -6.00 -10.17
N SER A 117 15.94 -5.13 -9.24
CA SER A 117 16.66 -3.87 -9.04
C SER A 117 18.09 -4.10 -8.53
N TYR A 118 18.29 -5.03 -7.60
CA TYR A 118 19.62 -5.42 -7.14
C TYR A 118 20.49 -5.95 -8.27
N LEU A 119 19.99 -6.92 -9.05
CA LEU A 119 20.71 -7.46 -10.20
C LEU A 119 21.06 -6.37 -11.20
N THR A 120 20.13 -5.49 -11.50
CA THR A 120 20.31 -4.40 -12.46
C THR A 120 21.29 -3.33 -11.95
N ALA A 121 21.30 -3.02 -10.66
CA ALA A 121 22.15 -2.00 -10.07
C ALA A 121 23.61 -2.48 -9.83
N ARG A 122 23.78 -3.75 -9.42
CA ARG A 122 25.07 -4.28 -8.96
C ARG A 122 25.84 -5.04 -10.03
N PHE A 123 25.16 -5.59 -11.02
CA PHE A 123 25.78 -6.32 -12.11
C PHE A 123 25.59 -5.57 -13.44
N PRO A 124 26.45 -4.58 -13.76
CA PRO A 124 26.32 -3.73 -14.94
C PRO A 124 26.77 -4.46 -16.22
N TYR A 125 25.87 -5.23 -16.79
CA TYR A 125 26.06 -5.85 -18.11
C TYR A 125 25.05 -5.29 -19.12
N LYS A 126 25.22 -5.62 -20.41
CA LYS A 126 24.38 -5.06 -21.48
C LYS A 126 22.88 -5.21 -21.22
N PHE A 127 22.46 -6.37 -20.69
CA PHE A 127 21.08 -6.67 -20.39
C PHE A 127 20.51 -5.80 -19.25
N SER A 128 21.32 -5.40 -18.25
CA SER A 128 20.93 -4.52 -17.17
C SER A 128 20.41 -3.17 -17.67
N LYS A 129 21.05 -2.60 -18.71
CA LYS A 129 20.59 -1.34 -19.34
C LYS A 129 19.24 -1.53 -20.04
N VAL A 130 19.06 -2.69 -20.68
CA VAL A 130 17.81 -3.01 -21.37
C VAL A 130 16.65 -3.15 -20.35
N VAL A 131 16.87 -3.88 -19.24
CA VAL A 131 15.88 -4.02 -18.18
C VAL A 131 15.47 -2.65 -17.62
N TYR A 132 16.45 -1.79 -17.31
CA TYR A 132 16.16 -0.44 -16.83
C TYR A 132 15.34 0.38 -17.85
N ALA A 133 15.69 0.33 -19.12
CA ALA A 133 14.96 1.02 -20.17
C ALA A 133 13.51 0.48 -20.31
N ILE A 134 13.33 -0.83 -20.26
CA ILE A 134 11.99 -1.46 -20.29
C ILE A 134 11.11 -0.96 -19.13
N VAL A 135 11.66 -0.88 -17.91
CA VAL A 135 10.90 -0.37 -16.76
C VAL A 135 10.47 1.07 -16.97
N ILE A 136 11.37 1.94 -17.45
CA ILE A 136 11.02 3.34 -17.74
C ILE A 136 9.91 3.42 -18.80
N VAL A 137 10.04 2.67 -19.90
CA VAL A 137 9.04 2.67 -20.97
C VAL A 137 7.70 2.13 -20.45
N ALA A 138 7.70 1.05 -19.68
CA ALA A 138 6.50 0.47 -19.09
C ALA A 138 5.77 1.42 -18.12
N MET A 139 6.49 2.31 -17.45
CA MET A 139 5.88 3.33 -16.58
C MET A 139 5.26 4.51 -17.35
N ILE A 140 5.80 4.81 -18.53
CA ILE A 140 5.30 5.92 -19.37
C ILE A 140 4.05 5.48 -20.15
N VAL A 141 4.03 4.23 -20.61
CA VAL A 141 2.90 3.68 -21.37
C VAL A 141 1.76 3.31 -20.42
N PRO A 142 0.60 4.00 -20.49
CA PRO A 142 -0.53 3.64 -19.66
C PRO A 142 -1.12 2.31 -20.15
N ILE A 143 -1.03 1.29 -19.31
CA ILE A 143 -1.63 -0.02 -19.59
C ILE A 143 -3.09 0.05 -19.15
N VAL A 144 -3.99 0.35 -20.08
CA VAL A 144 -5.44 0.41 -19.85
C VAL A 144 -6.11 -0.79 -20.51
N GLY A 145 -7.04 -1.43 -19.80
CA GLY A 145 -7.85 -2.53 -20.35
C GLY A 145 -7.17 -3.90 -20.41
N ASN A 146 -6.11 -4.13 -19.65
CA ASN A 146 -5.41 -5.42 -19.60
C ASN A 146 -6.13 -6.53 -18.82
N LEU A 147 -7.14 -6.18 -18.00
CA LEU A 147 -7.84 -7.13 -17.12
C LEU A 147 -8.40 -8.37 -17.83
N PRO A 148 -9.10 -8.26 -18.98
CA PRO A 148 -9.57 -9.45 -19.70
C PRO A 148 -8.44 -10.38 -20.13
N SER A 149 -7.31 -9.82 -20.58
CA SER A 149 -6.13 -10.58 -21.00
C SER A 149 -5.44 -11.27 -19.80
N GLU A 150 -5.36 -10.60 -18.65
CA GLU A 150 -4.85 -11.18 -17.41
C GLU A 150 -5.72 -12.36 -16.96
N ILE A 151 -7.05 -12.23 -17.01
CA ILE A 151 -7.99 -13.31 -16.66
C ILE A 151 -7.84 -14.49 -17.62
N GLN A 152 -7.75 -14.23 -18.94
CA GLN A 152 -7.58 -15.28 -19.92
C GLN A 152 -6.26 -16.03 -19.72
N MET A 153 -5.17 -15.31 -19.51
CA MET A 153 -3.85 -15.89 -19.25
C MET A 153 -3.86 -16.71 -17.95
N SER A 154 -4.46 -16.20 -16.88
CA SER A 154 -4.54 -16.94 -15.61
C SER A 154 -5.32 -18.24 -15.74
N ARG A 155 -6.40 -18.27 -16.53
CA ARG A 155 -7.15 -19.49 -16.84
C ARG A 155 -6.35 -20.50 -17.65
N MET A 156 -5.59 -20.03 -18.65
CA MET A 156 -4.75 -20.91 -19.48
C MET A 156 -3.66 -21.60 -18.66
N PHE A 157 -3.11 -20.93 -17.65
CA PHE A 157 -2.09 -21.50 -16.77
C PHE A 157 -2.65 -22.22 -15.52
N GLY A 158 -3.96 -22.31 -15.37
CA GLY A 158 -4.60 -22.89 -14.18
C GLY A 158 -4.37 -22.09 -12.89
N LEU A 159 -4.07 -20.81 -13.02
CA LEU A 159 -3.79 -19.88 -11.90
C LEU A 159 -5.05 -19.10 -11.47
N PHE A 160 -6.12 -19.23 -12.22
CA PHE A 160 -7.36 -18.50 -11.95
C PHE A 160 -7.99 -18.99 -10.64
N ASP A 161 -8.51 -18.04 -9.86
CA ASP A 161 -9.19 -18.26 -8.58
C ASP A 161 -8.34 -19.00 -7.51
N THR A 162 -7.01 -18.77 -7.53
CA THR A 162 -6.09 -19.32 -6.55
C THR A 162 -5.20 -18.24 -5.94
N PHE A 163 -4.89 -18.32 -4.65
CA PHE A 163 -4.00 -17.36 -4.00
C PHE A 163 -2.60 -17.33 -4.62
N TYR A 164 -2.01 -18.49 -4.84
CA TYR A 164 -0.68 -18.58 -5.47
C TYR A 164 -0.69 -18.02 -6.89
N GLY A 165 -1.77 -18.17 -7.62
CA GLY A 165 -1.93 -17.60 -8.95
C GLY A 165 -1.92 -16.07 -8.93
N ILE A 166 -2.67 -15.47 -8.02
CA ILE A 166 -2.68 -14.01 -7.84
C ILE A 166 -1.30 -13.50 -7.41
N TRP A 167 -0.63 -14.17 -6.48
CA TRP A 167 0.70 -13.78 -6.03
C TRP A 167 1.74 -13.84 -7.15
N ILE A 168 1.71 -14.88 -7.98
CA ILE A 168 2.58 -15.00 -9.16
C ILE A 168 2.30 -13.88 -10.17
N MET A 169 1.02 -13.60 -10.47
CA MET A 169 0.65 -12.53 -11.39
C MET A 169 1.03 -11.13 -10.88
N LYS A 170 1.01 -10.93 -9.56
CA LYS A 170 1.44 -9.67 -8.93
C LYS A 170 2.95 -9.60 -8.66
N ALA A 171 3.69 -10.68 -8.84
CA ALA A 171 5.15 -10.73 -8.75
C ALA A 171 5.82 -10.09 -9.98
N ASN A 172 5.57 -8.82 -10.22
CA ASN A 172 6.18 -8.07 -11.31
C ASN A 172 7.13 -7.00 -10.77
N PHE A 173 8.12 -6.63 -11.60
CA PHE A 173 9.11 -5.60 -11.27
C PHE A 173 8.90 -4.30 -12.09
N LEU A 174 7.92 -4.26 -12.98
CA LEU A 174 7.66 -3.11 -13.85
C LEU A 174 6.89 -2.03 -13.08
N GLY A 175 7.60 -1.15 -12.39
CA GLY A 175 6.95 -0.07 -11.65
C GLY A 175 7.89 0.75 -10.77
N MET A 176 7.30 1.65 -9.98
CA MET A 176 7.99 2.61 -9.13
C MET A 176 8.92 1.93 -8.11
N TYR A 177 8.50 0.80 -7.52
CA TYR A 177 9.32 0.08 -6.54
C TYR A 177 10.68 -0.35 -7.09
N PHE A 178 10.72 -0.81 -8.35
CA PHE A 178 12.00 -1.13 -8.98
C PHE A 178 12.92 0.09 -9.04
N LEU A 179 12.44 1.27 -9.42
CA LEU A 179 13.26 2.47 -9.53
C LEU A 179 13.77 2.94 -8.17
N VAL A 180 12.92 2.86 -7.15
CA VAL A 180 13.31 3.21 -5.76
C VAL A 180 14.41 2.28 -5.29
N PHE A 181 14.21 0.97 -5.34
CA PHE A 181 15.24 -0.01 -4.94
C PHE A 181 16.51 0.11 -5.79
N TYR A 182 16.38 0.32 -7.09
CA TYR A 182 17.53 0.52 -7.97
C TYR A 182 18.36 1.74 -7.55
N ALA A 183 17.72 2.87 -7.26
CA ALA A 183 18.40 4.07 -6.79
C ALA A 183 19.11 3.85 -5.45
N VAL A 184 18.44 3.20 -4.50
CA VAL A 184 19.02 2.92 -3.19
C VAL A 184 20.19 1.94 -3.31
N PHE A 185 20.03 0.80 -4.00
CA PHE A 185 21.14 -0.15 -4.20
C PHE A 185 22.34 0.48 -4.93
N ARG A 186 22.09 1.39 -5.85
CA ARG A 186 23.17 2.10 -6.53
C ARG A 186 23.89 3.10 -5.64
N GLY A 187 23.21 3.65 -4.64
CA GLY A 187 23.76 4.57 -3.65
C GLY A 187 24.63 3.89 -2.58
N VAL A 188 24.40 2.59 -2.31
CA VAL A 188 25.23 1.86 -1.33
C VAL A 188 26.64 1.66 -1.87
N PRO A 189 27.74 1.96 -1.13
CA PRO A 189 29.12 1.71 -1.55
C PRO A 189 29.37 0.23 -1.90
N LYS A 190 30.22 -0.02 -2.90
CA LYS A 190 30.55 -1.39 -3.32
C LYS A 190 31.41 -2.12 -2.28
N ASP A 191 32.14 -1.37 -1.46
CA ASP A 191 33.07 -1.86 -0.46
C ASP A 191 32.44 -2.85 0.52
N TYR A 192 31.17 -2.66 0.87
CA TYR A 192 30.43 -3.60 1.74
C TYR A 192 30.28 -4.98 1.11
N ALA A 193 29.96 -5.02 -0.19
CA ALA A 193 29.80 -6.29 -0.89
C ALA A 193 31.16 -6.94 -1.17
N GLU A 194 32.20 -6.16 -1.41
CA GLU A 194 33.57 -6.63 -1.64
C GLU A 194 34.20 -7.17 -0.36
N ALA A 195 34.07 -6.46 0.76
CA ALA A 195 34.51 -6.93 2.07
C ALA A 195 33.87 -8.28 2.43
N ALA A 196 32.55 -8.39 2.28
CA ALA A 196 31.86 -9.64 2.55
C ALA A 196 32.32 -10.81 1.64
N LYS A 197 32.68 -10.52 0.41
CA LYS A 197 33.24 -11.56 -0.50
C LYS A 197 34.64 -12.00 -0.09
N ILE A 198 35.46 -11.08 0.43
CA ILE A 198 36.77 -11.41 1.00
C ILE A 198 36.61 -12.33 2.21
N ASP A 199 35.56 -12.10 3.04
CA ASP A 199 35.17 -12.98 4.15
C ASP A 199 34.53 -14.31 3.71
N GLY A 200 34.46 -14.59 2.40
CA GLY A 200 33.93 -15.85 1.85
C GLY A 200 32.42 -15.87 1.67
N ALA A 201 31.71 -14.75 1.80
CA ALA A 201 30.27 -14.71 1.61
C ALA A 201 29.87 -14.91 0.13
N GLY A 202 28.96 -15.84 -0.11
CA GLY A 202 28.35 -16.05 -1.42
C GLY A 202 27.41 -14.90 -1.82
N ASN A 203 27.09 -14.79 -3.11
CA ASN A 203 26.24 -13.70 -3.64
C ASN A 203 24.87 -13.60 -2.96
N PHE A 204 24.25 -14.71 -2.61
CA PHE A 204 22.97 -14.72 -1.87
C PHE A 204 23.12 -14.22 -0.44
N THR A 205 24.23 -14.58 0.24
CA THR A 205 24.52 -14.07 1.59
C THR A 205 24.74 -12.57 1.57
N VAL A 206 25.47 -12.07 0.57
CA VAL A 206 25.67 -10.64 0.37
C VAL A 206 24.33 -9.92 0.16
N LEU A 207 23.46 -10.47 -0.68
CA LEU A 207 22.14 -9.89 -0.95
C LEU A 207 21.27 -9.86 0.32
N PHE A 208 21.02 -11.01 0.95
CA PHE A 208 20.02 -11.13 2.01
C PHE A 208 20.50 -10.61 3.38
N ARG A 209 21.77 -10.79 3.71
CA ARG A 209 22.30 -10.41 5.05
C ARG A 209 22.94 -9.03 5.10
N ILE A 210 23.36 -8.50 3.94
CA ILE A 210 24.10 -7.23 3.91
C ILE A 210 23.29 -6.19 3.13
N MET A 211 22.98 -6.44 1.88
CA MET A 211 22.40 -5.43 1.01
C MET A 211 20.92 -5.15 1.29
N MET A 212 20.10 -6.20 1.51
CA MET A 212 18.69 -6.00 1.81
C MET A 212 18.41 -5.28 3.13
N PRO A 213 19.10 -5.57 4.24
CA PRO A 213 18.87 -4.84 5.49
C PRO A 213 19.31 -3.38 5.46
N MET A 214 20.11 -2.96 4.47
CA MET A 214 20.59 -1.59 4.29
C MET A 214 19.65 -0.75 3.41
N VAL A 215 18.62 -1.35 2.81
CA VAL A 215 17.67 -0.77 1.86
C VAL A 215 16.27 -0.75 2.41
#